data_47e501850c2a1bfe55ca8c305034d953
#
_entry.id   47e501850c2a1bfe55ca8c305034d953
#
_cell.length_a   1.000
_cell.length_b   1.000
_cell.length_c   1.000
_cell.angle_alpha   90.00
_cell.angle_beta   90.00
_cell.angle_gamma   90.00
#
_symmetry.space_group_name_H-M   'P 1'
#
loop_
_entity.id
_entity.type
_entity.pdbx_description
1 polymer ?
#
loop_
_entity_poly.entity_id
_entity_poly.type
_entity_poly.pdbx_seq_one_letter_code
_entity_poly.pdbx_strand_id
1 'polypeptide(L)'
;MAQLFVRRMQLARSVAAYKAQYGLPVFDKAQEERVLERGRARVADAELCSYYLPFLQNMMDLSKQYQRRLMEGVKVAYNGVPGAFAHIAAGRIFPDAALTAYGSFADAYDAVLRGACDYAVIPIENSYAGEVGPAMDLLFDGELYVTGVYTLPVTHHLLGVPGATVAGIRTVVSHPQALSQCEPYLKRHDWQTRAAQSTAAAAKSVAEALDPSTAAIASVETAALYGLEVLDHDIHESAVNTTKFAVFTRVQEDLRPGDGSFILMFTARDEAGSLAGAINVISDYGFNMTALRSRPVREKAWQYYFYVVVEGDVTAPRGQRMLASLAAQCDKLRVVGHYTAETDLKEGDAV
;
A
#
# COMPACT_ATOMS: atom_id res chain seq x y z
N MET A 1 -10.96 23.41 -21.22
CA MET A 1 -9.89 22.97 -20.32
C MET A 1 -9.50 21.52 -20.59
N ALA A 2 -10.40 20.51 -20.50
CA ALA A 2 -10.09 19.09 -20.70
C ALA A 2 -9.41 18.78 -22.06
N GLN A 3 -9.92 19.31 -23.18
CA GLN A 3 -9.31 19.11 -24.49
C GLN A 3 -7.86 19.63 -24.59
N LEU A 4 -7.56 20.77 -23.95
CA LEU A 4 -6.20 21.31 -23.91
C LEU A 4 -5.28 20.44 -23.05
N PHE A 5 -5.79 19.90 -21.96
CA PHE A 5 -5.07 18.93 -21.13
C PHE A 5 -4.74 17.66 -21.91
N VAL A 6 -5.73 17.05 -22.58
CA VAL A 6 -5.52 15.85 -23.42
C VAL A 6 -4.46 16.10 -24.49
N ARG A 7 -4.56 17.23 -25.21
CA ARG A 7 -3.56 17.61 -26.23
C ARG A 7 -2.16 17.76 -25.64
N ARG A 8 -2.04 18.36 -24.46
CA ARG A 8 -0.77 18.49 -23.74
C ARG A 8 -0.19 17.12 -23.39
N MET A 9 -1.03 16.17 -22.89
CA MET A 9 -0.57 14.83 -22.55
C MET A 9 -0.17 14.01 -23.78
N GLN A 10 -0.83 14.19 -24.91
CA GLN A 10 -0.40 13.61 -26.19
C GLN A 10 0.98 14.12 -26.62
N LEU A 11 1.26 15.41 -26.47
CA LEU A 11 2.59 15.97 -26.70
C LEU A 11 3.62 15.42 -25.70
N ALA A 12 3.26 15.29 -24.42
CA ALA A 12 4.13 14.69 -23.41
C ALA A 12 4.50 13.24 -23.76
N ARG A 13 3.56 12.45 -24.33
CA ARG A 13 3.83 11.09 -24.84
C ARG A 13 4.87 11.12 -25.99
N SER A 14 4.72 12.02 -26.94
CA SER A 14 5.68 12.15 -28.06
C SER A 14 7.07 12.57 -27.55
N VAL A 15 7.12 13.45 -26.55
CA VAL A 15 8.38 13.86 -25.90
C VAL A 15 9.01 12.70 -25.14
N ALA A 16 8.21 11.87 -24.44
CA ALA A 16 8.71 10.68 -23.75
C ALA A 16 9.35 9.69 -24.73
N ALA A 17 8.67 9.40 -25.85
CA ALA A 17 9.19 8.51 -26.88
C ALA A 17 10.54 9.03 -27.46
N TYR A 18 10.63 10.34 -27.76
CA TYR A 18 11.87 10.96 -28.20
C TYR A 18 12.99 10.84 -27.15
N LYS A 19 12.69 11.14 -25.89
CA LYS A 19 13.66 11.05 -24.79
C LYS A 19 14.14 9.62 -24.60
N ALA A 20 13.25 8.63 -24.63
CA ALA A 20 13.59 7.22 -24.54
C ALA A 20 14.53 6.79 -25.67
N GLN A 21 14.24 7.21 -26.91
CA GLN A 21 15.07 6.90 -28.08
C GLN A 21 16.50 7.44 -27.98
N TYR A 22 16.67 8.63 -27.39
CA TYR A 22 17.96 9.32 -27.31
C TYR A 22 18.62 9.27 -25.92
N GLY A 23 18.09 8.48 -24.98
CA GLY A 23 18.62 8.37 -23.61
C GLY A 23 18.59 9.67 -22.82
N LEU A 24 17.66 10.57 -23.09
CA LEU A 24 17.55 11.88 -22.45
C LEU A 24 16.74 11.80 -21.14
N PRO A 25 17.15 12.54 -20.08
CA PRO A 25 16.41 12.55 -18.82
C PRO A 25 15.03 13.23 -18.98
N VAL A 26 14.06 12.79 -18.17
CA VAL A 26 12.72 13.42 -18.13
C VAL A 26 12.81 14.86 -17.63
N PHE A 27 13.64 15.12 -16.62
CA PHE A 27 13.83 16.44 -16.02
C PHE A 27 14.92 17.25 -16.73
N ASP A 28 14.56 18.46 -17.19
CA ASP A 28 15.50 19.46 -17.74
C ASP A 28 15.18 20.80 -17.07
N LYS A 29 16.02 21.17 -16.10
CA LYS A 29 15.87 22.41 -15.31
C LYS A 29 15.84 23.66 -16.17
N ALA A 30 16.77 23.76 -17.14
CA ALA A 30 16.89 24.92 -17.99
C ALA A 30 15.66 25.09 -18.90
N GLN A 31 15.06 23.98 -19.35
CA GLN A 31 13.83 24.01 -20.12
C GLN A 31 12.63 24.43 -19.27
N GLU A 32 12.54 23.97 -18.03
CA GLU A 32 11.46 24.36 -17.10
C GLU A 32 11.50 25.85 -16.77
N GLU A 33 12.67 26.39 -16.46
CA GLU A 33 12.88 27.82 -16.21
C GLU A 33 12.42 28.66 -17.42
N ARG A 34 12.83 28.26 -18.63
CA ARG A 34 12.37 28.93 -19.87
C ARG A 34 10.85 28.90 -20.07
N VAL A 35 10.19 27.79 -19.68
CA VAL A 35 8.72 27.70 -19.79
C VAL A 35 8.05 28.60 -18.77
N LEU A 36 8.55 28.69 -17.54
CA LEU A 36 8.03 29.59 -16.51
C LEU A 36 8.22 31.06 -16.87
N GLU A 37 9.39 31.46 -17.40
CA GLU A 37 9.66 32.81 -17.88
C GLU A 37 8.70 33.21 -19.01
N ARG A 38 8.50 32.36 -20.01
CA ARG A 38 7.52 32.57 -21.08
C ARG A 38 6.10 32.64 -20.55
N GLY A 39 5.77 31.84 -19.55
CA GLY A 39 4.49 31.86 -18.85
C GLY A 39 4.24 33.21 -18.18
N ARG A 40 5.24 33.70 -17.44
CA ARG A 40 5.20 35.01 -16.77
C ARG A 40 4.98 36.15 -17.77
N ALA A 41 5.67 36.14 -18.92
CA ALA A 41 5.53 37.16 -19.94
C ALA A 41 4.16 37.19 -20.65
N ARG A 42 3.37 36.10 -20.53
CA ARG A 42 2.04 35.98 -21.17
C ARG A 42 0.88 36.47 -20.31
N VAL A 43 1.08 36.65 -18.99
CA VAL A 43 0.06 37.13 -18.08
C VAL A 43 0.50 38.48 -17.55
N ALA A 44 -0.07 39.55 -18.13
CA ALA A 44 0.32 40.93 -17.84
C ALA A 44 -0.10 41.37 -16.44
N ASP A 45 -1.21 40.84 -15.91
CA ASP A 45 -1.70 41.12 -14.57
C ASP A 45 -0.83 40.37 -13.53
N ALA A 46 -0.21 41.13 -12.63
CA ALA A 46 0.71 40.60 -11.62
C ALA A 46 0.02 39.72 -10.59
N GLU A 47 -1.22 40.04 -10.22
CA GLU A 47 -2.01 39.24 -9.26
C GLU A 47 -2.38 37.90 -9.90
N LEU A 48 -2.95 37.89 -11.10
CA LEU A 48 -3.28 36.66 -11.84
C LEU A 48 -2.03 35.83 -12.16
N CYS A 49 -0.89 36.47 -12.42
CA CYS A 49 0.37 35.79 -12.66
C CYS A 49 0.84 34.98 -11.46
N SER A 50 0.58 35.47 -10.24
CA SER A 50 0.92 34.75 -9.00
C SER A 50 0.17 33.42 -8.84
N TYR A 51 -1.03 33.29 -9.36
CA TYR A 51 -1.80 32.04 -9.43
C TYR A 51 -1.46 31.19 -10.67
N TYR A 52 -1.14 31.83 -11.79
CA TYR A 52 -0.84 31.14 -13.04
C TYR A 52 0.47 30.36 -12.98
N LEU A 53 1.52 30.89 -12.36
CA LEU A 53 2.82 30.20 -12.31
C LEU A 53 2.77 28.89 -11.51
N PRO A 54 2.17 28.79 -10.33
CA PRO A 54 1.94 27.53 -9.63
C PRO A 54 1.11 26.54 -10.45
N PHE A 55 0.04 27.00 -11.11
CA PHE A 55 -0.74 26.15 -12.02
C PHE A 55 0.12 25.60 -13.17
N LEU A 56 0.95 26.42 -13.80
CA LEU A 56 1.84 26.01 -14.88
C LEU A 56 2.89 25.00 -14.38
N GLN A 57 3.43 25.21 -13.17
CA GLN A 57 4.35 24.27 -12.52
C GLN A 57 3.69 22.92 -12.31
N ASN A 58 2.50 22.88 -11.71
CA ASN A 58 1.74 21.64 -11.50
C ASN A 58 1.47 20.90 -12.83
N MET A 59 1.16 21.63 -13.90
CA MET A 59 0.97 21.06 -15.23
C MET A 59 2.25 20.45 -15.80
N MET A 60 3.42 21.03 -15.51
CA MET A 60 4.71 20.45 -15.90
C MET A 60 5.02 19.20 -15.08
N ASP A 61 4.72 19.21 -13.78
CA ASP A 61 4.95 18.08 -12.89
C ASP A 61 4.10 16.86 -13.28
N LEU A 62 2.82 17.06 -13.60
CA LEU A 62 1.95 16.02 -14.16
C LEU A 62 2.49 15.46 -15.49
N SER A 63 2.98 16.35 -16.38
CA SER A 63 3.57 15.93 -17.65
C SER A 63 4.84 15.10 -17.45
N LYS A 64 5.69 15.44 -16.47
CA LYS A 64 6.89 14.66 -16.09
C LYS A 64 6.52 13.30 -15.52
N GLN A 65 5.53 13.23 -14.61
CA GLN A 65 5.05 11.98 -14.07
C GLN A 65 4.57 11.04 -15.17
N TYR A 66 3.77 11.55 -16.12
CA TYR A 66 3.30 10.76 -17.25
C TYR A 66 4.44 10.29 -18.17
N GLN A 67 5.43 11.16 -18.45
CA GLN A 67 6.62 10.76 -19.21
C GLN A 67 7.43 9.67 -18.49
N ARG A 68 7.65 9.79 -17.16
CA ARG A 68 8.34 8.75 -16.36
C ARG A 68 7.62 7.42 -16.46
N ARG A 69 6.31 7.40 -16.25
CA ARG A 69 5.51 6.17 -16.37
C ARG A 69 5.63 5.50 -17.73
N LEU A 70 5.68 6.30 -18.82
CA LEU A 70 5.85 5.77 -20.17
C LEU A 70 7.27 5.25 -20.47
N MET A 71 8.30 5.82 -19.84
CA MET A 71 9.71 5.50 -20.09
C MET A 71 10.25 4.44 -19.14
N GLU A 72 9.80 4.46 -17.88
CA GLU A 72 10.35 3.68 -16.77
C GLU A 72 9.37 2.61 -16.26
N GLY A 73 8.14 2.56 -16.82
CA GLY A 73 7.09 1.66 -16.35
C GLY A 73 6.41 2.12 -15.06
N VAL A 74 5.59 1.25 -14.50
CA VAL A 74 4.92 1.47 -13.20
C VAL A 74 5.93 1.32 -12.07
N LYS A 75 5.89 2.25 -11.11
CA LYS A 75 6.72 2.20 -9.89
C LYS A 75 5.84 1.97 -8.67
N VAL A 76 6.18 0.98 -7.89
CA VAL A 76 5.44 0.58 -6.70
C VAL A 76 6.32 0.66 -5.46
N ALA A 77 5.86 1.43 -4.48
CA ALA A 77 6.47 1.52 -3.16
C ALA A 77 5.96 0.38 -2.27
N TYR A 78 6.84 -0.17 -1.45
CA TYR A 78 6.47 -1.09 -0.37
C TYR A 78 7.35 -0.82 0.85
N ASN A 79 6.88 -1.21 2.04
CA ASN A 79 7.66 -1.08 3.26
C ASN A 79 8.48 -2.33 3.54
N GLY A 80 9.69 -2.14 4.08
CA GLY A 80 10.60 -3.21 4.49
C GLY A 80 11.72 -3.46 3.50
N VAL A 81 12.24 -4.68 3.48
CA VAL A 81 13.37 -5.11 2.63
C VAL A 81 12.88 -6.07 1.54
N PRO A 82 13.66 -6.29 0.47
CA PRO A 82 13.36 -7.37 -0.48
C PRO A 82 13.11 -8.70 0.22
N GLY A 83 12.09 -9.44 -0.21
CA GLY A 83 11.65 -10.69 0.43
C GLY A 83 10.63 -10.51 1.58
N ALA A 84 10.38 -9.29 2.06
CA ALA A 84 9.28 -9.06 3.01
C ALA A 84 7.91 -9.34 2.35
N PHE A 85 6.89 -9.71 3.14
CA PHE A 85 5.55 -10.00 2.60
C PHE A 85 4.95 -8.83 1.79
N ALA A 86 5.28 -7.57 2.13
CA ALA A 86 4.88 -6.42 1.32
C ALA A 86 5.58 -6.39 -0.05
N HIS A 87 6.85 -6.81 -0.14
CA HIS A 87 7.54 -6.99 -1.42
C HIS A 87 6.90 -8.09 -2.27
N ILE A 88 6.60 -9.23 -1.65
CA ILE A 88 5.95 -10.37 -2.32
C ILE A 88 4.57 -9.96 -2.84
N ALA A 89 3.75 -9.32 -2.00
CA ALA A 89 2.44 -8.81 -2.39
C ALA A 89 2.56 -7.82 -3.56
N ALA A 90 3.48 -6.84 -3.47
CA ALA A 90 3.71 -5.87 -4.54
C ALA A 90 4.11 -6.52 -5.86
N GLY A 91 4.98 -7.54 -5.82
CA GLY A 91 5.40 -8.28 -7.02
C GLY A 91 4.28 -9.11 -7.65
N ARG A 92 3.41 -9.71 -6.83
CA ARG A 92 2.26 -10.47 -7.35
C ARG A 92 1.17 -9.56 -7.91
N ILE A 93 0.90 -8.41 -7.27
CA ILE A 93 -0.09 -7.42 -7.76
C ILE A 93 0.41 -6.70 -9.02
N PHE A 94 1.71 -6.42 -9.09
CA PHE A 94 2.33 -5.65 -10.16
C PHE A 94 3.57 -6.36 -10.71
N PRO A 95 3.43 -7.45 -11.48
CA PRO A 95 4.57 -8.31 -11.88
C PRO A 95 5.61 -7.59 -12.75
N ASP A 96 5.18 -6.57 -13.53
CA ASP A 96 6.06 -5.82 -14.44
C ASP A 96 6.52 -4.46 -13.86
N ALA A 97 6.25 -4.20 -12.58
CA ALA A 97 6.57 -2.92 -11.97
C ALA A 97 7.97 -2.86 -11.38
N ALA A 98 8.56 -1.67 -11.35
CA ALA A 98 9.75 -1.40 -10.57
C ALA A 98 9.39 -1.24 -9.09
N LEU A 99 9.75 -2.23 -8.27
CA LEU A 99 9.47 -2.24 -6.84
C LEU A 99 10.55 -1.48 -6.07
N THR A 100 10.13 -0.54 -5.21
CA THR A 100 11.03 0.30 -4.41
C THR A 100 10.74 0.11 -2.92
N ALA A 101 11.79 -0.29 -2.17
CA ALA A 101 11.71 -0.50 -0.72
C ALA A 101 11.79 0.84 0.04
N TYR A 102 10.96 0.97 1.07
CA TYR A 102 10.98 2.11 2.01
C TYR A 102 11.05 1.62 3.45
N GLY A 103 11.65 2.45 4.33
CA GLY A 103 11.90 2.08 5.73
C GLY A 103 10.65 1.99 6.59
N SER A 104 9.59 2.73 6.22
CA SER A 104 8.33 2.76 6.97
C SER A 104 7.10 2.79 6.04
N PHE A 105 5.92 2.55 6.61
CA PHE A 105 4.66 2.73 5.88
C PHE A 105 4.46 4.18 5.44
N ALA A 106 4.81 5.14 6.30
CA ALA A 106 4.71 6.57 6.00
C ALA A 106 5.61 6.96 4.82
N ASP A 107 6.86 6.48 4.78
CA ASP A 107 7.78 6.77 3.66
C ASP A 107 7.27 6.21 2.33
N ALA A 108 6.72 4.96 2.35
CA ALA A 108 6.12 4.34 1.17
C ALA A 108 4.87 5.12 0.69
N TYR A 109 4.01 5.53 1.62
CA TYR A 109 2.84 6.35 1.37
C TYR A 109 3.23 7.71 0.77
N ASP A 110 4.19 8.39 1.39
CA ASP A 110 4.71 9.69 0.97
C ASP A 110 5.40 9.64 -0.40
N ALA A 111 6.02 8.53 -0.77
CA ALA A 111 6.61 8.34 -2.10
C ALA A 111 5.53 8.43 -3.18
N VAL A 112 4.32 7.89 -2.93
CA VAL A 112 3.18 8.03 -3.84
C VAL A 112 2.63 9.46 -3.79
N LEU A 113 2.46 10.04 -2.61
CA LEU A 113 1.94 11.40 -2.46
C LEU A 113 2.80 12.42 -3.24
N ARG A 114 4.13 12.30 -3.16
CA ARG A 114 5.09 13.14 -3.91
C ARG A 114 5.28 12.74 -5.38
N GLY A 115 4.68 11.65 -5.85
CA GLY A 115 4.80 11.18 -7.21
C GLY A 115 6.13 10.52 -7.57
N ALA A 116 6.89 10.06 -6.59
CA ALA A 116 8.08 9.25 -6.80
C ALA A 116 7.70 7.81 -7.21
N CYS A 117 6.58 7.32 -6.69
CA CYS A 117 5.94 6.07 -7.08
C CYS A 117 4.49 6.31 -7.54
N ASP A 118 3.95 5.39 -8.33
CA ASP A 118 2.57 5.43 -8.80
C ASP A 118 1.61 4.83 -7.77
N TYR A 119 2.03 3.74 -7.14
CA TYR A 119 1.28 2.99 -6.14
C TYR A 119 2.14 2.69 -4.90
N ALA A 120 1.47 2.46 -3.76
CA ALA A 120 2.09 1.84 -2.59
C ALA A 120 1.28 0.62 -2.14
N VAL A 121 1.97 -0.47 -1.83
CA VAL A 121 1.38 -1.69 -1.27
C VAL A 121 1.75 -1.76 0.21
N ILE A 122 0.74 -1.57 1.06
CA ILE A 122 0.92 -1.46 2.52
C ILE A 122 -0.02 -2.44 3.22
N PRO A 123 0.46 -3.24 4.20
CA PRO A 123 -0.40 -4.13 4.98
C PRO A 123 -1.35 -3.32 5.86
N ILE A 124 -2.63 -3.69 5.88
CA ILE A 124 -3.67 -3.03 6.68
C ILE A 124 -4.21 -3.90 7.81
N GLU A 125 -4.22 -5.23 7.62
CA GLU A 125 -4.74 -6.19 8.59
C GLU A 125 -4.02 -7.54 8.45
N ASN A 126 -3.79 -8.21 9.56
CA ASN A 126 -3.35 -9.61 9.58
C ASN A 126 -4.35 -10.44 10.39
N SER A 127 -4.73 -11.62 9.92
CA SER A 127 -5.76 -12.47 10.54
C SER A 127 -5.41 -12.93 11.96
N TYR A 128 -4.12 -12.94 12.32
CA TYR A 128 -3.63 -13.33 13.64
C TYR A 128 -3.34 -12.13 14.55
N ALA A 129 -2.68 -11.09 14.01
CA ALA A 129 -2.25 -9.92 14.79
C ALA A 129 -3.28 -8.77 14.80
N GLY A 130 -4.32 -8.85 13.94
CA GLY A 130 -5.31 -7.79 13.79
C GLY A 130 -4.83 -6.63 12.91
N GLU A 131 -5.31 -5.44 13.18
CA GLU A 131 -5.06 -4.24 12.39
C GLU A 131 -3.61 -3.76 12.46
N VAL A 132 -3.10 -3.29 11.32
CA VAL A 132 -1.80 -2.60 11.26
C VAL A 132 -2.02 -1.12 11.60
N GLY A 133 -1.90 -0.78 12.88
CA GLY A 133 -2.25 0.53 13.41
C GLY A 133 -1.70 1.72 12.62
N PRO A 134 -0.39 1.80 12.33
CA PRO A 134 0.16 2.92 11.56
C PRO A 134 -0.41 3.04 10.14
N ALA A 135 -0.78 1.93 9.49
CA ALA A 135 -1.42 1.96 8.17
C ALA A 135 -2.87 2.50 8.26
N MET A 136 -3.59 2.14 9.33
CA MET A 136 -4.94 2.67 9.57
C MET A 136 -4.93 4.18 9.83
N ASP A 137 -3.90 4.70 10.50
CA ASP A 137 -3.72 6.14 10.72
C ASP A 137 -3.47 6.87 9.37
N LEU A 138 -2.67 6.28 8.47
CA LEU A 138 -2.47 6.83 7.11
C LEU A 138 -3.76 6.83 6.28
N LEU A 139 -4.64 5.84 6.47
CA LEU A 139 -5.97 5.83 5.84
C LEU A 139 -6.85 6.97 6.36
N PHE A 140 -6.80 7.28 7.66
CA PHE A 140 -7.66 8.28 8.28
C PHE A 140 -7.21 9.71 8.01
N ASP A 141 -5.92 10.00 8.16
CA ASP A 141 -5.37 11.35 8.08
C ASP A 141 -4.79 11.69 6.69
N GLY A 142 -4.48 10.68 5.90
CA GLY A 142 -3.80 10.88 4.62
C GLY A 142 -4.74 11.27 3.48
N GLU A 143 -4.18 11.56 2.30
CA GLU A 143 -4.89 12.05 1.10
C GLU A 143 -5.03 11.00 -0.01
N LEU A 144 -4.25 9.90 0.05
CA LEU A 144 -4.30 8.86 -0.97
C LEU A 144 -5.60 8.04 -0.89
N TYR A 145 -5.93 7.40 -2.00
CA TYR A 145 -7.08 6.50 -2.14
C TYR A 145 -6.63 5.05 -2.20
N VAL A 146 -7.49 4.15 -1.71
CA VAL A 146 -7.33 2.70 -1.88
C VAL A 146 -8.06 2.29 -3.16
N THR A 147 -7.33 1.66 -4.09
CA THR A 147 -7.87 1.17 -5.37
C THR A 147 -7.99 -0.35 -5.43
N GLY A 148 -7.46 -1.07 -4.44
CA GLY A 148 -7.56 -2.53 -4.33
C GLY A 148 -7.16 -3.02 -2.95
N VAL A 149 -7.76 -4.14 -2.54
CA VAL A 149 -7.41 -4.89 -1.33
C VAL A 149 -7.11 -6.32 -1.71
N TYR A 150 -5.96 -6.81 -1.28
CA TYR A 150 -5.43 -8.13 -1.66
C TYR A 150 -5.05 -8.91 -0.42
N THR A 151 -5.41 -10.20 -0.39
CA THR A 151 -5.09 -11.10 0.70
C THR A 151 -3.93 -12.01 0.30
N LEU A 152 -2.86 -12.00 1.09
CA LEU A 152 -1.69 -12.85 0.90
C LEU A 152 -1.61 -13.86 2.05
N PRO A 153 -1.56 -15.18 1.77
CA PRO A 153 -1.22 -16.18 2.76
C PRO A 153 0.18 -15.95 3.32
N VAL A 154 0.34 -16.07 4.63
CA VAL A 154 1.62 -15.93 5.33
C VAL A 154 2.05 -17.32 5.78
N THR A 155 2.94 -17.94 4.99
CA THR A 155 3.53 -19.23 5.31
C THR A 155 4.93 -19.06 5.87
N HIS A 156 5.32 -19.94 6.80
CA HIS A 156 6.62 -19.91 7.43
C HIS A 156 7.34 -21.24 7.25
N HIS A 157 8.56 -21.16 6.75
CA HIS A 157 9.45 -22.30 6.52
C HIS A 157 10.74 -22.10 7.28
N LEU A 158 11.43 -23.20 7.60
CA LEU A 158 12.77 -23.17 8.16
C LEU A 158 13.77 -23.08 7.00
N LEU A 159 14.56 -22.04 6.98
CA LEU A 159 15.51 -21.72 5.90
C LEU A 159 16.94 -21.79 6.42
N GLY A 160 17.83 -22.46 5.69
CA GLY A 160 19.26 -22.52 6.01
C GLY A 160 20.14 -22.24 4.80
N VAL A 161 21.43 -22.06 5.02
CA VAL A 161 22.40 -22.02 3.94
C VAL A 161 22.51 -23.36 3.22
N PRO A 162 22.92 -23.40 1.94
CA PRO A 162 23.09 -24.66 1.22
C PRO A 162 23.93 -25.69 1.98
N GLY A 163 23.39 -26.90 2.09
CA GLY A 163 24.02 -27.99 2.82
C GLY A 163 23.79 -27.99 4.34
N ALA A 164 23.07 -27.02 4.90
CA ALA A 164 22.60 -27.09 6.30
C ALA A 164 21.56 -28.20 6.46
N THR A 165 21.46 -28.76 7.66
CA THR A 165 20.46 -29.79 7.98
C THR A 165 19.72 -29.44 9.26
N VAL A 166 18.46 -29.87 9.39
CA VAL A 166 17.64 -29.62 10.57
C VAL A 166 18.36 -30.08 11.87
N ALA A 167 19.05 -31.24 11.82
CA ALA A 167 19.81 -31.77 12.96
C ALA A 167 21.04 -30.92 13.33
N GLY A 168 21.59 -30.15 12.38
CA GLY A 168 22.74 -29.28 12.59
C GLY A 168 22.40 -27.91 13.16
N ILE A 169 21.11 -27.50 13.11
CA ILE A 169 20.68 -26.18 13.57
C ILE A 169 20.78 -26.09 15.09
N ARG A 170 21.25 -24.93 15.56
CA ARG A 170 21.34 -24.54 16.97
C ARG A 170 20.63 -23.21 17.27
N THR A 171 20.55 -22.33 16.29
CA THR A 171 19.96 -21.00 16.44
C THR A 171 18.94 -20.75 15.32
N VAL A 172 17.77 -20.21 15.68
CA VAL A 172 16.73 -19.79 14.74
C VAL A 172 16.47 -18.30 14.89
N VAL A 173 16.50 -17.59 13.78
CA VAL A 173 16.34 -16.12 13.74
C VAL A 173 15.07 -15.78 12.99
N SER A 174 14.20 -14.94 13.54
CA SER A 174 13.07 -14.36 12.82
C SER A 174 12.45 -13.17 13.55
N HIS A 175 11.41 -12.59 12.95
CA HIS A 175 10.56 -11.61 13.64
C HIS A 175 9.86 -12.26 14.84
N PRO A 176 9.70 -11.55 15.98
CA PRO A 176 9.06 -12.11 17.18
C PRO A 176 7.71 -12.77 16.92
N GLN A 177 6.89 -12.17 16.04
CA GLN A 177 5.59 -12.72 15.67
C GLN A 177 5.72 -14.07 14.95
N ALA A 178 6.65 -14.20 14.00
CA ALA A 178 6.89 -15.47 13.30
C ALA A 178 7.45 -16.55 14.25
N LEU A 179 8.33 -16.18 15.18
CA LEU A 179 8.80 -17.07 16.22
C LEU A 179 7.65 -17.58 17.09
N SER A 180 6.72 -16.70 17.48
CA SER A 180 5.52 -17.07 18.25
C SER A 180 4.59 -17.98 17.46
N GLN A 181 4.37 -17.71 16.17
CA GLN A 181 3.52 -18.53 15.29
C GLN A 181 4.11 -19.93 15.02
N CYS A 182 5.42 -20.10 15.18
CA CYS A 182 6.13 -21.37 15.04
C CYS A 182 6.53 -21.99 16.39
N GLU A 183 6.04 -21.47 17.51
CA GLU A 183 6.45 -21.89 18.85
C GLU A 183 6.30 -23.42 19.09
N PRO A 184 5.21 -24.11 18.70
CA PRO A 184 5.08 -25.55 18.87
C PRO A 184 6.12 -26.35 18.09
N TYR A 185 6.52 -25.85 16.90
CA TYR A 185 7.60 -26.45 16.13
C TYR A 185 8.95 -26.22 16.82
N LEU A 186 9.24 -25.01 17.25
CA LEU A 186 10.49 -24.65 17.93
C LEU A 186 10.69 -25.41 19.25
N LYS A 187 9.63 -25.63 20.01
CA LYS A 187 9.66 -26.40 21.29
C LYS A 187 10.00 -27.86 21.11
N ARG A 188 9.87 -28.45 19.93
CA ARG A 188 10.28 -29.85 19.65
C ARG A 188 11.78 -29.99 19.45
N HIS A 189 12.47 -28.85 19.35
CA HIS A 189 13.91 -28.75 19.13
C HIS A 189 14.52 -27.90 20.26
N ASP A 190 15.72 -28.21 20.70
CA ASP A 190 16.45 -27.45 21.71
C ASP A 190 17.27 -26.32 21.08
N TRP A 191 16.59 -25.45 20.30
CA TRP A 191 17.24 -24.36 19.60
C TRP A 191 17.12 -23.03 20.35
N GLN A 192 18.16 -22.21 20.25
CA GLN A 192 18.08 -20.82 20.68
C GLN A 192 17.30 -20.00 19.65
N THR A 193 16.46 -19.08 20.11
CA THR A 193 15.76 -18.15 19.25
C THR A 193 16.33 -16.75 19.38
N ARG A 194 16.45 -16.03 18.24
CA ARG A 194 16.92 -14.66 18.19
C ARG A 194 15.95 -13.80 17.37
N ALA A 195 15.55 -12.66 17.93
CA ALA A 195 14.67 -11.72 17.27
C ALA A 195 15.40 -10.93 16.15
N ALA A 196 14.71 -10.71 15.04
CA ALA A 196 15.10 -9.83 13.95
C ALA A 196 13.98 -8.84 13.64
N GLN A 197 14.31 -7.77 12.92
CA GLN A 197 13.36 -6.71 12.56
C GLN A 197 12.22 -7.20 11.65
N SER A 198 12.50 -8.18 10.79
CA SER A 198 11.52 -8.85 9.93
C SER A 198 11.99 -10.27 9.58
N THR A 199 11.07 -11.12 9.08
CA THR A 199 11.40 -12.45 8.57
C THR A 199 12.42 -12.40 7.44
N ALA A 200 12.26 -11.45 6.51
CA ALA A 200 13.18 -11.26 5.40
C ALA A 200 14.58 -10.74 5.85
N ALA A 201 14.63 -9.85 6.85
CA ALA A 201 15.89 -9.42 7.44
C ALA A 201 16.63 -10.58 8.14
N ALA A 202 15.88 -11.47 8.79
CA ALA A 202 16.44 -12.69 9.37
C ALA A 202 17.04 -13.60 8.30
N ALA A 203 16.31 -13.88 7.23
CA ALA A 203 16.80 -14.70 6.12
C ALA A 203 18.05 -14.07 5.45
N LYS A 204 18.01 -12.76 5.21
CA LYS A 204 19.18 -12.03 4.70
C LYS A 204 20.42 -12.21 5.61
N SER A 205 20.22 -12.06 6.93
CA SER A 205 21.33 -12.19 7.90
C SER A 205 21.93 -13.61 7.93
N VAL A 206 21.08 -14.64 7.77
CA VAL A 206 21.54 -16.04 7.69
C VAL A 206 22.31 -16.29 6.40
N ALA A 207 21.82 -15.77 5.28
CA ALA A 207 22.51 -15.88 3.99
C ALA A 207 23.89 -15.20 4.01
N GLU A 208 24.01 -14.03 4.64
CA GLU A 208 25.26 -13.29 4.76
C GLU A 208 26.26 -13.93 5.74
N ALA A 209 25.75 -14.56 6.80
CA ALA A 209 26.61 -15.20 7.83
C ALA A 209 27.25 -16.51 7.36
N LEU A 210 26.64 -17.23 6.40
CA LEU A 210 27.08 -18.52 5.88
C LEU A 210 27.32 -19.59 6.98
N ASP A 211 26.64 -19.49 8.11
CA ASP A 211 26.74 -20.40 9.24
C ASP A 211 25.68 -21.53 9.12
N PRO A 212 26.09 -22.80 8.89
CA PRO A 212 25.15 -23.91 8.73
C PRO A 212 24.44 -24.29 10.02
N SER A 213 24.82 -23.75 11.18
CA SER A 213 24.16 -23.98 12.46
C SER A 213 23.06 -22.95 12.77
N THR A 214 22.90 -21.94 11.93
CA THR A 214 21.90 -20.88 12.06
C THR A 214 20.87 -20.95 10.93
N ALA A 215 19.58 -20.96 11.30
CA ALA A 215 18.45 -20.94 10.36
C ALA A 215 17.59 -19.71 10.54
N ALA A 216 16.84 -19.34 9.51
CA ALA A 216 15.81 -18.31 9.56
C ALA A 216 14.41 -18.92 9.43
N ILE A 217 13.41 -18.25 9.98
CA ILE A 217 12.00 -18.50 9.63
C ILE A 217 11.54 -17.39 8.71
N ALA A 218 11.20 -17.75 7.48
CA ALA A 218 10.67 -16.82 6.46
C ALA A 218 9.88 -17.59 5.38
N SER A 219 9.46 -16.88 4.31
CA SER A 219 8.74 -17.47 3.19
C SER A 219 9.67 -18.17 2.19
N VAL A 220 9.10 -19.02 1.35
CA VAL A 220 9.85 -19.74 0.28
C VAL A 220 10.42 -18.75 -0.76
N GLU A 221 9.71 -17.68 -1.08
CA GLU A 221 10.19 -16.64 -2.00
C GLU A 221 11.43 -15.94 -1.44
N THR A 222 11.48 -15.77 -0.12
CA THR A 222 12.65 -15.20 0.56
C THR A 222 13.84 -16.15 0.49
N ALA A 223 13.61 -17.48 0.58
CA ALA A 223 14.66 -18.47 0.38
C ALA A 223 15.26 -18.35 -1.02
N ALA A 224 14.43 -18.33 -2.06
CA ALA A 224 14.86 -18.18 -3.45
C ALA A 224 15.64 -16.86 -3.68
N LEU A 225 15.17 -15.76 -3.07
CA LEU A 225 15.79 -14.45 -3.23
C LEU A 225 17.21 -14.37 -2.64
N TYR A 226 17.44 -15.02 -1.49
CA TYR A 226 18.73 -14.97 -0.79
C TYR A 226 19.59 -16.21 -0.97
N GLY A 227 19.19 -17.17 -1.84
CA GLY A 227 19.97 -18.38 -2.10
C GLY A 227 20.03 -19.33 -0.89
N LEU A 228 18.98 -19.34 -0.07
CA LEU A 228 18.80 -20.27 1.02
C LEU A 228 18.02 -21.51 0.58
N GLU A 229 18.23 -22.63 1.27
CA GLU A 229 17.47 -23.85 1.11
C GLU A 229 16.36 -23.96 2.15
N VAL A 230 15.20 -24.50 1.75
CA VAL A 230 14.13 -24.81 2.69
C VAL A 230 14.46 -26.12 3.36
N LEU A 231 14.75 -26.06 4.65
CA LEU A 231 15.10 -27.22 5.48
C LEU A 231 13.86 -27.95 5.97
N ASP A 232 12.78 -27.23 6.24
CA ASP A 232 11.47 -27.78 6.63
C ASP A 232 10.35 -26.81 6.20
N HIS A 233 9.23 -27.39 5.74
CA HIS A 233 8.09 -26.66 5.21
C HIS A 233 6.98 -26.48 6.24
N ASP A 234 6.21 -25.37 6.10
CA ASP A 234 4.94 -25.13 6.81
C ASP A 234 5.03 -25.36 8.32
N ILE A 235 6.05 -24.76 8.95
CA ILE A 235 6.36 -24.98 10.36
C ILE A 235 5.49 -24.14 11.33
N HIS A 236 4.57 -23.35 10.81
CA HIS A 236 3.62 -22.54 11.59
C HIS A 236 2.39 -23.35 12.00
N GLU A 237 1.78 -22.97 13.13
CA GLU A 237 0.65 -23.71 13.72
C GLU A 237 -0.67 -23.46 12.97
N SER A 238 -0.91 -22.25 12.51
CA SER A 238 -2.19 -21.85 11.92
C SER A 238 -2.18 -21.87 10.39
N ALA A 239 -2.96 -22.76 9.80
CA ALA A 239 -3.18 -22.80 8.35
C ALA A 239 -3.92 -21.56 7.77
N VAL A 240 -4.38 -20.62 8.61
CA VAL A 240 -5.25 -19.48 8.24
C VAL A 240 -4.55 -18.16 8.51
N ASN A 241 -3.23 -18.10 8.47
CA ASN A 241 -2.50 -16.84 8.62
C ASN A 241 -2.47 -16.10 7.28
N THR A 242 -3.19 -14.99 7.19
CA THR A 242 -3.26 -14.15 6.00
C THR A 242 -3.05 -12.68 6.36
N THR A 243 -2.49 -11.92 5.43
CA THR A 243 -2.35 -10.46 5.56
C THR A 243 -3.06 -9.78 4.42
N LYS A 244 -3.91 -8.80 4.75
CA LYS A 244 -4.55 -7.92 3.78
C LYS A 244 -3.64 -6.74 3.49
N PHE A 245 -3.41 -6.51 2.20
CA PHE A 245 -2.65 -5.37 1.67
C PHE A 245 -3.57 -4.44 0.90
N ALA A 246 -3.48 -3.14 1.19
CA ALA A 246 -4.14 -2.12 0.40
C ALA A 246 -3.17 -1.52 -0.62
N VAL A 247 -3.69 -1.26 -1.81
CA VAL A 247 -2.99 -0.53 -2.87
C VAL A 247 -3.41 0.92 -2.82
N PHE A 248 -2.47 1.80 -2.52
CA PHE A 248 -2.69 3.24 -2.41
C PHE A 248 -2.29 3.95 -3.69
N THR A 249 -3.08 4.94 -4.11
CA THR A 249 -2.84 5.80 -5.27
C THR A 249 -3.31 7.23 -5.03
N ARG A 250 -2.80 8.20 -5.82
CA ARG A 250 -3.22 9.60 -5.76
C ARG A 250 -4.57 9.87 -6.40
N VAL A 251 -4.97 9.06 -7.35
CA VAL A 251 -6.19 9.26 -8.12
C VAL A 251 -7.08 8.05 -7.91
N GLN A 252 -8.30 8.30 -7.51
CA GLN A 252 -9.30 7.24 -7.44
C GLN A 252 -9.65 6.82 -8.86
N GLU A 253 -9.52 5.53 -9.15
CA GLU A 253 -9.91 4.97 -10.43
C GLU A 253 -11.44 4.88 -10.51
N ASP A 254 -12.03 5.16 -11.67
CA ASP A 254 -13.46 4.98 -11.88
C ASP A 254 -13.78 3.48 -11.86
N LEU A 255 -14.61 3.06 -10.91
CA LEU A 255 -15.15 1.70 -10.90
C LEU A 255 -16.10 1.51 -12.07
N ARG A 256 -16.09 0.32 -12.63
CA ARG A 256 -17.20 -0.10 -13.50
C ARG A 256 -18.47 -0.15 -12.64
N PRO A 257 -19.61 0.35 -13.14
CA PRO A 257 -20.88 0.22 -12.44
C PRO A 257 -21.14 -1.24 -12.09
N GLY A 258 -21.43 -1.55 -10.84
CA GLY A 258 -21.71 -2.91 -10.40
C GLY A 258 -21.38 -3.18 -8.94
N ASP A 259 -21.28 -4.44 -8.61
CA ASP A 259 -20.99 -4.92 -7.27
C ASP A 259 -19.51 -4.63 -6.93
N GLY A 260 -19.31 -3.91 -5.88
CA GLY A 260 -17.99 -3.55 -5.37
C GLY A 260 -18.03 -3.36 -3.86
N SER A 261 -16.90 -2.93 -3.32
CA SER A 261 -16.79 -2.52 -1.92
C SER A 261 -16.16 -1.14 -1.84
N PHE A 262 -16.49 -0.39 -0.81
CA PHE A 262 -15.88 0.88 -0.52
C PHE A 262 -15.54 1.00 0.96
N ILE A 263 -14.53 1.81 1.24
CA ILE A 263 -14.04 2.05 2.59
C ILE A 263 -14.49 3.44 3.03
N LEU A 264 -15.24 3.48 4.14
CA LEU A 264 -15.58 4.71 4.84
C LEU A 264 -14.74 4.84 6.09
N MET A 265 -14.30 6.08 6.36
CA MET A 265 -13.74 6.45 7.65
C MET A 265 -14.48 7.68 8.16
N PHE A 266 -14.93 7.63 9.40
CA PHE A 266 -15.66 8.73 10.01
C PHE A 266 -15.43 8.83 11.52
N THR A 267 -15.68 9.99 12.09
CA THR A 267 -15.76 10.20 13.53
C THR A 267 -17.21 10.40 13.92
N ALA A 268 -17.67 9.71 14.95
CA ALA A 268 -18.98 9.97 15.54
C ALA A 268 -18.85 11.00 16.68
N ARG A 269 -19.92 11.75 16.93
CA ARG A 269 -19.98 12.65 18.09
C ARG A 269 -19.93 11.84 19.38
N ASP A 270 -19.34 12.40 20.42
CA ASP A 270 -19.31 11.77 21.75
C ASP A 270 -20.64 11.95 22.48
N GLU A 271 -21.69 11.36 21.96
CA GLU A 271 -23.07 11.41 22.45
C GLU A 271 -23.70 10.03 22.39
N ALA A 272 -24.61 9.75 23.31
CA ALA A 272 -25.33 8.48 23.34
C ALA A 272 -26.13 8.25 22.02
N GLY A 273 -25.85 7.13 21.35
CA GLY A 273 -26.53 6.76 20.11
C GLY A 273 -25.89 7.29 18.84
N SER A 274 -24.87 8.16 18.86
CA SER A 274 -24.25 8.73 17.65
C SER A 274 -23.70 7.68 16.70
N LEU A 275 -22.95 6.71 17.21
CA LEU A 275 -22.44 5.60 16.39
C LEU A 275 -23.60 4.74 15.84
N ALA A 276 -24.59 4.44 16.66
CA ALA A 276 -25.76 3.68 16.21
C ALA A 276 -26.52 4.43 15.10
N GLY A 277 -26.67 5.75 15.21
CA GLY A 277 -27.24 6.61 14.18
C GLY A 277 -26.49 6.50 12.85
N ALA A 278 -25.17 6.59 12.89
CA ALA A 278 -24.33 6.45 11.69
C ALA A 278 -24.46 5.06 11.04
N ILE A 279 -24.47 3.99 11.84
CA ILE A 279 -24.64 2.60 11.37
C ILE A 279 -26.04 2.42 10.75
N ASN A 280 -27.09 2.95 11.39
CA ASN A 280 -28.45 2.87 10.88
C ASN A 280 -28.60 3.58 9.53
N VAL A 281 -27.96 4.74 9.33
CA VAL A 281 -27.95 5.41 8.03
C VAL A 281 -27.43 4.48 6.94
N ILE A 282 -26.31 3.79 7.15
CA ILE A 282 -25.77 2.84 6.15
C ILE A 282 -26.76 1.73 5.85
N SER A 283 -27.36 1.15 6.90
CA SER A 283 -28.34 0.08 6.81
C SER A 283 -29.66 0.52 6.12
N ASP A 284 -30.18 1.70 6.44
CA ASP A 284 -31.44 2.24 5.91
C ASP A 284 -31.38 2.48 4.39
N TYR A 285 -30.18 2.77 3.89
CA TYR A 285 -29.94 2.82 2.45
C TYR A 285 -29.67 1.44 1.82
N GLY A 286 -29.79 0.34 2.58
CA GLY A 286 -29.67 -1.03 2.11
C GLY A 286 -28.23 -1.44 1.75
N PHE A 287 -27.24 -0.87 2.43
CA PHE A 287 -25.85 -1.29 2.30
C PHE A 287 -25.47 -2.26 3.41
N ASN A 288 -24.71 -3.32 3.05
CA ASN A 288 -24.18 -4.29 3.98
C ASN A 288 -22.76 -3.87 4.43
N MET A 289 -22.49 -3.92 5.73
CA MET A 289 -21.18 -3.67 6.30
C MET A 289 -20.47 -5.00 6.54
N THR A 290 -19.29 -5.21 5.93
CA THR A 290 -18.48 -6.43 6.11
C THR A 290 -17.40 -6.28 7.17
N ALA A 291 -17.02 -5.05 7.49
CA ALA A 291 -16.09 -4.75 8.57
C ALA A 291 -16.47 -3.46 9.27
N LEU A 292 -16.31 -3.42 10.60
CA LEU A 292 -16.41 -2.23 11.43
C LEU A 292 -15.30 -2.30 12.47
N ARG A 293 -14.46 -1.27 12.53
CA ARG A 293 -13.36 -1.13 13.49
C ARG A 293 -13.35 0.26 14.08
N SER A 294 -12.92 0.40 15.31
CA SER A 294 -12.77 1.68 15.99
C SER A 294 -11.33 1.88 16.47
N ARG A 295 -10.80 3.08 16.30
CA ARG A 295 -9.48 3.45 16.81
C ARG A 295 -9.50 4.84 17.43
N PRO A 296 -8.68 5.08 18.49
CA PRO A 296 -8.54 6.40 19.07
C PRO A 296 -7.86 7.37 18.07
N VAL A 297 -8.36 8.59 17.99
CA VAL A 297 -7.71 9.67 17.26
C VAL A 297 -6.51 10.17 18.07
N ARG A 298 -5.31 10.13 17.51
CA ARG A 298 -4.06 10.42 18.24
C ARG A 298 -4.00 11.84 18.84
N GLU A 299 -4.58 12.82 18.16
CA GLU A 299 -4.51 14.23 18.54
C GLU A 299 -5.67 14.67 19.44
N LYS A 300 -6.64 13.81 19.70
CA LYS A 300 -7.85 14.14 20.48
C LYS A 300 -8.14 13.06 21.50
N ALA A 301 -7.94 13.38 22.77
CA ALA A 301 -8.26 12.47 23.86
C ALA A 301 -9.73 12.04 23.82
N TRP A 302 -9.96 10.73 23.96
CA TRP A 302 -11.29 10.10 24.02
C TRP A 302 -12.15 10.22 22.75
N GLN A 303 -11.59 10.66 21.63
CA GLN A 303 -12.26 10.63 20.33
C GLN A 303 -11.82 9.42 19.53
N TYR A 304 -12.78 8.79 18.82
CA TYR A 304 -12.55 7.61 18.00
C TYR A 304 -12.93 7.88 16.55
N TYR A 305 -12.15 7.32 15.64
CA TYR A 305 -12.59 7.16 14.26
C TYR A 305 -13.02 5.71 14.01
N PHE A 306 -13.91 5.55 13.07
CA PHE A 306 -14.44 4.27 12.65
C PHE A 306 -14.01 3.99 11.21
N TYR A 307 -13.47 2.81 10.99
CA TYR A 307 -13.17 2.23 9.70
C TYR A 307 -14.28 1.24 9.37
N VAL A 308 -14.93 1.41 8.21
CA VAL A 308 -16.05 0.57 7.78
C VAL A 308 -15.83 0.15 6.34
N VAL A 309 -15.93 -1.15 6.07
CA VAL A 309 -16.00 -1.68 4.71
C VAL A 309 -17.47 -1.96 4.39
N VAL A 310 -17.91 -1.44 3.28
CA VAL A 310 -19.32 -1.48 2.85
C VAL A 310 -19.40 -2.09 1.46
N GLU A 311 -20.29 -3.06 1.26
CA GLU A 311 -20.57 -3.65 -0.06
C GLU A 311 -21.49 -2.74 -0.87
N GLY A 312 -21.16 -2.54 -2.14
CA GLY A 312 -21.95 -1.80 -3.11
C GLY A 312 -21.19 -0.66 -3.77
N ASP A 313 -21.91 0.11 -4.59
CA ASP A 313 -21.36 1.23 -5.35
C ASP A 313 -21.69 2.55 -4.65
N VAL A 314 -20.64 3.17 -4.10
CA VAL A 314 -20.73 4.49 -3.45
C VAL A 314 -20.98 5.62 -4.45
N THR A 315 -20.63 5.45 -5.72
CA THR A 315 -20.78 6.47 -6.79
C THR A 315 -22.20 6.53 -7.34
N ALA A 316 -22.98 5.45 -7.16
CA ALA A 316 -24.37 5.39 -7.56
C ALA A 316 -25.24 6.42 -6.78
N PRO A 317 -26.38 6.88 -7.34
CA PRO A 317 -27.26 7.85 -6.67
C PRO A 317 -27.70 7.46 -5.26
N ARG A 318 -27.83 6.16 -4.98
CA ARG A 318 -28.14 5.62 -3.63
C ARG A 318 -26.97 5.85 -2.68
N GLY A 319 -25.74 5.56 -3.12
CA GLY A 319 -24.53 5.76 -2.34
C GLY A 319 -24.28 7.24 -2.02
N GLN A 320 -24.48 8.12 -2.99
CA GLN A 320 -24.32 9.56 -2.80
C GLN A 320 -25.34 10.13 -1.78
N ARG A 321 -26.61 9.65 -1.81
CA ARG A 321 -27.60 10.03 -0.80
C ARG A 321 -27.26 9.50 0.58
N MET A 322 -26.77 8.27 0.67
CA MET A 322 -26.30 7.69 1.92
C MET A 322 -25.13 8.53 2.50
N LEU A 323 -24.14 8.90 1.69
CA LEU A 323 -23.03 9.75 2.14
C LEU A 323 -23.51 11.11 2.64
N ALA A 324 -24.47 11.75 1.95
CA ALA A 324 -25.02 13.03 2.38
C ALA A 324 -25.73 12.92 3.75
N SER A 325 -26.50 11.83 3.96
CA SER A 325 -27.17 11.57 5.24
C SER A 325 -26.17 11.23 6.36
N LEU A 326 -25.14 10.45 6.04
CA LEU A 326 -24.09 10.07 6.99
C LEU A 326 -23.24 11.28 7.40
N ALA A 327 -22.94 12.19 6.47
CA ALA A 327 -22.19 13.42 6.76
C ALA A 327 -22.90 14.32 7.79
N ALA A 328 -24.23 14.28 7.87
CA ALA A 328 -24.98 15.01 8.89
C ALA A 328 -24.85 14.42 10.31
N GLN A 329 -24.41 13.15 10.42
CA GLN A 329 -24.24 12.42 11.68
C GLN A 329 -22.77 12.42 12.17
N CYS A 330 -21.84 12.80 11.32
CA CYS A 330 -20.40 12.66 11.55
C CYS A 330 -19.72 14.03 11.60
N ASP A 331 -18.66 14.18 12.40
CA ASP A 331 -17.82 15.38 12.40
C ASP A 331 -16.82 15.37 11.24
N LYS A 332 -16.27 14.20 10.92
CA LYS A 332 -15.40 13.95 9.76
C LYS A 332 -15.90 12.69 9.05
N LEU A 333 -16.06 12.76 7.74
CA LEU A 333 -16.42 11.62 6.89
C LEU A 333 -15.52 11.63 5.65
N ARG A 334 -14.96 10.48 5.32
CA ARG A 334 -14.14 10.30 4.14
C ARG A 334 -14.45 8.96 3.48
N VAL A 335 -14.62 8.96 2.15
CA VAL A 335 -14.50 7.77 1.32
C VAL A 335 -13.02 7.60 1.01
N VAL A 336 -12.39 6.58 1.58
CA VAL A 336 -10.94 6.35 1.44
C VAL A 336 -10.63 5.68 0.12
N GLY A 337 -11.57 4.91 -0.41
CA GLY A 337 -11.44 4.24 -1.69
C GLY A 337 -12.59 3.31 -1.96
N HIS A 338 -12.63 2.83 -3.19
CA HIS A 338 -13.54 1.79 -3.63
C HIS A 338 -12.81 0.81 -4.55
N TYR A 339 -13.21 -0.44 -4.56
CA TYR A 339 -12.59 -1.52 -5.32
C TYR A 339 -13.62 -2.60 -5.65
N THR A 340 -13.34 -3.42 -6.68
CA THR A 340 -14.33 -4.38 -7.20
C THR A 340 -14.58 -5.52 -6.22
N ALA A 341 -13.52 -6.11 -5.65
CA ALA A 341 -13.59 -7.17 -4.65
C ALA A 341 -12.22 -7.31 -3.95
N GLU A 342 -12.18 -7.94 -2.79
CA GLU A 342 -10.94 -8.43 -2.20
C GLU A 342 -10.43 -9.59 -3.06
N THR A 343 -9.12 -9.57 -3.40
CA THR A 343 -8.50 -10.56 -4.28
C THR A 343 -7.49 -11.40 -3.50
N ASP A 344 -7.63 -12.71 -3.55
CA ASP A 344 -6.65 -13.63 -2.97
C ASP A 344 -5.45 -13.79 -3.90
N LEU A 345 -4.26 -13.50 -3.37
CA LEU A 345 -2.99 -13.71 -4.07
C LEU A 345 -2.52 -15.15 -3.82
N LYS A 346 -2.76 -16.05 -4.80
CA LYS A 346 -2.31 -17.44 -4.73
C LYS A 346 -0.83 -17.56 -5.12
N GLU A 347 -0.18 -18.62 -4.67
CA GLU A 347 1.15 -18.99 -5.17
C GLU A 347 1.08 -19.23 -6.68
N GLY A 348 1.86 -18.47 -7.46
CA GLY A 348 1.95 -18.61 -8.91
C GLY A 348 1.07 -17.69 -9.74
N ASP A 349 0.18 -16.90 -9.14
CA ASP A 349 -0.60 -15.90 -9.86
C ASP A 349 0.23 -14.63 -10.10
N ALA A 350 0.57 -14.37 -11.38
CA ALA A 350 0.76 -13.00 -11.85
C ALA A 350 -0.64 -12.44 -12.15
N VAL A 351 -1.04 -11.39 -11.47
CA VAL A 351 -2.33 -10.70 -11.70
C VAL A 351 -2.24 -9.78 -12.91
#